data_f0850768bdcf9aad5612fbb6515b2e48
#
_entry.id   f0850768bdcf9aad5612fbb6515b2e48
#
_cell.length_a   1.000
_cell.length_b   1.000
_cell.length_c   1.000
_cell.angle_alpha   90.00
_cell.angle_beta   90.00
_cell.angle_gamma   90.00
#
_symmetry.space_group_name_H-M   'P 1'
#
loop_
_entity.id
_entity.type
_entity.pdbx_description
1 polymer ?
#
loop_
_entity_poly.entity_id
_entity_poly.type
_entity_poly.pdbx_seq_one_letter_code
_entity_poly.pdbx_strand_id
1 'polypeptide(L)'
;MSWNSHIEKLKTGYDVSFRPKGNSMQGKIESGQLVTISPDISNLKSGDIVFCKVKGSYYVHLLSAIKGKQYQISNNKGHVNGWIRITSIFGRVVKVEP
;
A
#
# COMPACT_ATOMS: atom_id res chain seq x y z
N MET A 1 -15.00 3.43 -8.93
CA MET A 1 -14.79 2.37 -7.94
C MET A 1 -14.30 3.00 -6.65
N SER A 2 -14.91 2.69 -5.53
CA SER A 2 -14.51 3.31 -4.28
C SER A 2 -13.44 2.48 -3.58
N TRP A 3 -12.56 3.16 -2.86
CA TRP A 3 -11.55 2.50 -2.04
C TRP A 3 -12.18 1.61 -0.96
N ASN A 4 -13.38 1.98 -0.48
CA ASN A 4 -14.10 1.19 0.53
C ASN A 4 -14.42 -0.21 0.05
N SER A 5 -14.75 -0.37 -1.23
CA SER A 5 -15.03 -1.68 -1.80
C SER A 5 -13.82 -2.61 -1.73
N HIS A 6 -12.63 -2.09 -2.03
CA HIS A 6 -11.38 -2.84 -1.93
C HIS A 6 -11.06 -3.19 -0.47
N ILE A 7 -11.23 -2.23 0.43
CA ILE A 7 -10.97 -2.42 1.85
C ILE A 7 -11.89 -3.49 2.43
N GLU A 8 -13.17 -3.46 2.06
CA GLU A 8 -14.14 -4.47 2.50
C GLU A 8 -13.70 -5.88 2.10
N LYS A 9 -13.29 -6.06 0.85
CA LYS A 9 -12.82 -7.37 0.38
C LYS A 9 -11.58 -7.82 1.14
N LEU A 10 -10.63 -6.94 1.36
CA LEU A 10 -9.41 -7.26 2.11
C LEU A 10 -9.75 -7.66 3.55
N LYS A 11 -10.69 -6.95 4.19
CA LYS A 11 -11.11 -7.28 5.56
C LYS A 11 -11.76 -8.65 5.66
N THR A 12 -12.37 -9.12 4.59
CA THR A 12 -13.00 -10.45 4.55
C THR A 12 -12.04 -11.55 4.07
N GLY A 13 -10.77 -11.22 3.87
CA GLY A 13 -9.72 -12.19 3.56
C GLY A 13 -9.47 -12.43 2.07
N TYR A 14 -10.01 -11.58 1.20
CA TYR A 14 -9.82 -11.72 -0.24
C TYR A 14 -8.74 -10.78 -0.77
N ASP A 15 -7.97 -11.24 -1.75
CA ASP A 15 -7.09 -10.37 -2.52
C ASP A 15 -7.91 -9.40 -3.36
N VAL A 16 -7.35 -8.23 -3.62
CA VAL A 16 -7.93 -7.30 -4.58
C VAL A 16 -6.88 -6.89 -5.60
N SER A 17 -7.32 -6.54 -6.80
CA SER A 17 -6.44 -6.05 -7.86
C SER A 17 -7.01 -4.77 -8.44
N PHE A 18 -6.13 -3.79 -8.67
CA PHE A 18 -6.52 -2.53 -9.30
C PHE A 18 -5.30 -1.88 -9.95
N ARG A 19 -5.54 -0.82 -10.72
CA ARG A 19 -4.50 -0.09 -11.44
C ARG A 19 -4.34 1.30 -10.85
N PRO A 20 -3.38 1.49 -9.92
CA PRO A 20 -3.11 2.83 -9.40
C PRO A 20 -2.55 3.72 -10.51
N LYS A 21 -2.85 5.02 -10.43
CA LYS A 21 -2.37 6.00 -11.39
C LYS A 21 -1.41 6.96 -10.70
N GLY A 22 -0.51 7.53 -11.49
CA GLY A 22 0.46 8.49 -11.00
C GLY A 22 1.87 7.93 -11.03
N ASN A 23 2.84 8.78 -10.72
CA ASN A 23 4.26 8.47 -10.87
C ASN A 23 5.00 8.36 -9.53
N SER A 24 4.28 8.37 -8.42
CA SER A 24 4.90 8.38 -7.08
C SER A 24 5.70 7.12 -6.76
N MET A 25 5.36 6.00 -7.42
CA MET A 25 6.06 4.73 -7.24
C MET A 25 6.86 4.30 -8.47
N GLN A 26 7.13 5.25 -9.36
CA GLN A 26 7.91 4.98 -10.59
C GLN A 26 9.23 4.29 -10.25
N GLY A 27 9.56 3.27 -11.03
CA GLY A 27 10.70 2.38 -10.77
C GLY A 27 10.29 1.08 -10.09
N LYS A 28 9.21 1.09 -9.31
CA LYS A 28 8.63 -0.12 -8.67
C LYS A 28 7.25 -0.43 -9.22
N ILE A 29 6.42 0.59 -9.38
CA ILE A 29 5.09 0.47 -9.99
C ILE A 29 4.94 1.63 -10.97
N GLU A 30 4.72 1.31 -12.25
CA GLU A 30 4.44 2.33 -13.26
C GLU A 30 2.95 2.61 -13.33
N SER A 31 2.59 3.82 -13.71
CA SER A 31 1.19 4.23 -13.81
C SER A 31 0.41 3.28 -14.72
N GLY A 32 -0.73 2.80 -14.24
CA GLY A 32 -1.59 1.91 -15.03
C GLY A 32 -1.25 0.44 -14.93
N GLN A 33 -0.18 0.05 -14.24
CA GLN A 33 0.07 -1.37 -13.99
C GLN A 33 -0.95 -1.95 -13.04
N LEU A 34 -1.24 -3.24 -13.18
CA LEU A 34 -2.16 -3.95 -12.31
C LEU A 34 -1.40 -4.43 -11.07
N VAL A 35 -1.85 -3.99 -9.91
CA VAL A 35 -1.29 -4.48 -8.64
C VAL A 35 -2.30 -5.40 -7.97
N THR A 36 -1.80 -6.47 -7.36
CA THR A 36 -2.59 -7.37 -6.52
C THR A 36 -2.19 -7.17 -5.08
N ILE A 37 -3.18 -6.94 -4.24
CA ILE A 37 -3.02 -6.67 -2.81
C ILE A 37 -3.52 -7.87 -2.04
N SER A 38 -2.70 -8.40 -1.13
CA SER A 38 -3.08 -9.44 -0.19
C SER A 38 -3.46 -8.80 1.15
N PRO A 39 -4.49 -9.31 1.83
CA PRO A 39 -4.81 -8.85 3.18
C PRO A 39 -3.82 -9.31 4.24
N ASP A 40 -2.90 -10.20 3.90
CA ASP A 40 -1.92 -10.71 4.86
C ASP A 40 -0.84 -9.67 5.13
N ILE A 41 -0.92 -9.05 6.29
CA ILE A 41 0.04 -8.04 6.77
C ILE A 41 0.76 -8.52 8.04
N SER A 42 0.82 -9.84 8.25
CA SER A 42 1.40 -10.41 9.48
C SER A 42 2.92 -10.27 9.56
N ASN A 43 3.61 -10.16 8.42
CA ASN A 43 5.07 -10.11 8.37
C ASN A 43 5.57 -8.92 7.54
N LEU A 44 5.02 -7.74 7.80
CA LEU A 44 5.47 -6.53 7.11
C LEU A 44 6.92 -6.22 7.45
N LYS A 45 7.66 -5.77 6.44
CA LYS A 45 9.05 -5.36 6.61
C LYS A 45 9.34 -4.15 5.73
N SER A 46 10.38 -3.42 6.09
CA SER A 46 10.85 -2.30 5.27
C SER A 46 11.17 -2.78 3.85
N GLY A 47 10.68 -2.05 2.87
CA GLY A 47 10.77 -2.42 1.46
C GLY A 47 9.47 -2.96 0.87
N ASP A 48 8.53 -3.39 1.71
CA ASP A 48 7.21 -3.81 1.22
C ASP A 48 6.45 -2.60 0.67
N ILE A 49 5.57 -2.86 -0.30
CA ILE A 49 4.64 -1.86 -0.81
C ILE A 49 3.28 -2.20 -0.24
N VAL A 50 2.61 -1.21 0.35
CA VAL A 50 1.36 -1.43 1.07
C VAL A 50 0.26 -0.52 0.57
N PHE A 51 -0.98 -1.01 0.66
CA PHE A 51 -2.18 -0.21 0.47
C PHE A 51 -2.59 0.33 1.84
N CYS A 52 -2.61 1.63 1.97
CA CYS A 52 -2.75 2.27 3.28
C CYS A 52 -3.45 3.62 3.18
N LYS A 53 -3.76 4.17 4.35
CA LYS A 53 -4.34 5.50 4.48
C LYS A 53 -3.43 6.35 5.37
N VAL A 54 -3.04 7.52 4.88
CA VAL A 54 -2.21 8.48 5.61
C VAL A 54 -2.86 9.83 5.55
N LYS A 55 -3.14 10.42 6.71
CA LYS A 55 -3.73 11.77 6.82
C LYS A 55 -4.98 11.94 5.94
N GLY A 56 -5.83 10.91 5.90
CA GLY A 56 -7.08 10.94 5.17
C GLY A 56 -6.99 10.57 3.69
N SER A 57 -5.81 10.32 3.14
CA SER A 57 -5.63 9.95 1.74
C SER A 57 -5.18 8.50 1.61
N TYR A 58 -5.61 7.83 0.55
CA TYR A 58 -5.26 6.44 0.27
C TYR A 58 -4.05 6.38 -0.67
N TYR A 59 -3.15 5.45 -0.38
CA TYR A 59 -1.92 5.27 -1.15
C TYR A 59 -1.59 3.80 -1.35
N VAL A 60 -0.94 3.51 -2.47
CA VAL A 60 -0.16 2.29 -2.66
C VAL A 60 1.28 2.76 -2.67
N HIS A 61 1.92 2.76 -1.52
CA HIS A 61 3.24 3.36 -1.32
C HIS A 61 4.17 2.43 -0.55
N LEU A 62 5.43 2.87 -0.47
CA LEU A 62 6.51 2.11 0.16
C LEU A 62 6.44 2.19 1.67
N LEU A 63 6.57 1.03 2.32
CA LEU A 63 6.84 0.96 3.74
C LEU A 63 8.35 1.15 3.91
N SER A 64 8.77 2.35 4.29
CA SER A 64 10.18 2.72 4.27
C SER A 64 10.90 2.52 5.59
N ALA A 65 10.16 2.45 6.71
CA ALA A 65 10.74 2.20 8.01
C ALA A 65 9.68 1.67 8.98
N ILE A 66 10.13 0.91 9.95
CA ILE A 66 9.28 0.41 11.04
C ILE A 66 9.97 0.76 12.34
N LYS A 67 9.23 1.41 13.25
CA LYS A 67 9.75 1.76 14.57
C LYS A 67 8.69 1.45 15.62
N GLY A 68 8.89 0.37 16.37
CA GLY A 68 7.88 -0.09 17.31
C GLY A 68 6.57 -0.43 16.61
N LYS A 69 5.49 0.25 16.98
CA LYS A 69 4.15 0.05 16.38
C LYS A 69 3.84 1.07 15.30
N GLN A 70 4.85 1.81 14.82
CA GLN A 70 4.66 2.82 13.79
C GLN A 70 5.35 2.42 12.51
N TYR A 71 4.71 2.76 11.40
CA TYR A 71 5.11 2.39 10.05
C TYR A 71 5.24 3.66 9.23
N GLN A 72 6.42 3.92 8.69
CA GLN A 72 6.66 5.09 7.86
C GLN A 72 6.31 4.77 6.41
N ILE A 73 5.49 5.63 5.82
CA ILE A 73 5.05 5.51 4.44
C ILE A 73 5.72 6.59 3.61
N SER A 74 6.27 6.19 2.47
CA SER A 74 6.88 7.12 1.54
C SER A 74 6.65 6.69 0.09
N ASN A 75 6.83 7.64 -0.84
CA ASN A 75 6.83 7.28 -2.25
C ASN A 75 8.21 6.76 -2.66
N ASN A 76 8.36 6.30 -3.90
CA ASN A 76 9.65 5.77 -4.37
C ASN A 76 10.63 6.89 -4.78
N LYS A 77 10.25 8.14 -4.61
CA LYS A 77 11.10 9.31 -4.89
C LYS A 77 11.68 9.93 -3.62
N GLY A 78 11.47 9.28 -2.47
CA GLY A 78 12.00 9.73 -1.19
C GLY A 78 11.11 10.67 -0.39
N HIS A 79 9.91 10.99 -0.87
CA HIS A 79 8.99 11.82 -0.12
C HIS A 79 8.29 10.99 0.96
N VAL A 80 8.39 11.42 2.21
CA VAL A 80 7.74 10.75 3.34
C VAL A 80 6.32 11.30 3.50
N ASN A 81 5.33 10.41 3.44
CA ASN A 81 3.92 10.76 3.64
C ASN A 81 3.58 10.90 5.12
N GLY A 82 4.20 10.09 5.97
CA GLY A 82 3.98 10.12 7.40
C GLY A 82 4.19 8.77 8.07
N TRP A 83 3.87 8.72 9.35
CA TRP A 83 3.92 7.52 10.17
C TRP A 83 2.49 7.10 10.50
N ILE A 84 2.18 5.81 10.38
CA ILE A 84 0.85 5.28 10.64
C ILE A 84 0.94 4.04 11.52
N ARG A 85 -0.20 3.62 12.04
CA ARG A 85 -0.33 2.36 12.78
C ARG A 85 -0.81 1.26 11.84
N ILE A 86 -0.71 0.02 12.28
CA ILE A 86 -1.11 -1.16 11.50
C ILE A 86 -2.57 -1.09 11.06
N THR A 87 -3.43 -0.45 11.85
CA THR A 87 -4.87 -0.32 11.54
C THR A 87 -5.13 0.53 10.29
N SER A 88 -4.14 1.31 9.84
CA SER A 88 -4.23 2.11 8.62
C SER A 88 -3.58 1.43 7.42
N ILE A 89 -3.09 0.20 7.57
CA ILE A 89 -2.56 -0.62 6.49
C ILE A 89 -3.56 -1.70 6.17
N PHE A 90 -4.05 -1.73 4.92
CA PHE A 90 -5.13 -2.63 4.52
C PHE A 90 -4.62 -3.90 3.85
N GLY A 91 -3.44 -3.85 3.26
CA GLY A 91 -2.85 -4.99 2.61
C GLY A 91 -1.47 -4.70 2.04
N ARG A 92 -0.86 -5.72 1.48
CA ARG A 92 0.49 -5.68 0.94
C ARG A 92 0.45 -6.06 -0.53
N VAL A 93 1.20 -5.34 -1.37
CA VAL A 93 1.34 -5.68 -2.78
C VAL A 93 2.12 -6.99 -2.89
N VAL A 94 1.54 -7.97 -3.56
CA VAL A 94 2.16 -9.28 -3.79
C VAL A 94 2.45 -9.55 -5.25
N LYS A 95 1.89 -8.74 -6.17
CA LYS A 95 2.08 -8.93 -7.61
C LYS A 95 1.88 -7.61 -8.34
N VAL A 96 2.75 -7.36 -9.32
CA VAL A 96 2.64 -6.21 -10.23
C VAL A 96 2.71 -6.73 -11.65
N GLU A 97 1.74 -6.38 -12.49
CA GLU A 97 1.63 -6.85 -13.87
C GLU A 97 1.34 -5.69 -14.82
N PRO A 98 1.64 -5.87 -16.11
CA PRO A 98 1.28 -4.87 -17.12
C PRO A 98 -0.20 -4.56 -17.16
#